data_3cb0844caf7c7ff148e688563d4ff17d
#
_entry.id   3cb0844caf7c7ff148e688563d4ff17d
#
_cell.length_a   1.000
_cell.length_b   1.000
_cell.length_c   1.000
_cell.angle_alpha   90.00
_cell.angle_beta   90.00
_cell.angle_gamma   90.00
#
_symmetry.space_group_name_H-M   'P 1'
#
loop_
_entity.id
_entity.type
_entity.pdbx_description
1 polymer ?
#
loop_
_entity_poly.entity_id
_entity_poly.type
_entity_poly.pdbx_seq_one_letter_code
_entity_poly.pdbx_strand_id
1 'polypeptide(L)'
;MDYYGLMLHILRILATFLPGALVASACLAAPPQTPQHQTAAPGDRPIASALLDATLFYEILLGEIVTREGDPGTGYALVLEAARRSNDERLFQRATDIALQARAGDQALAAAQAWKQATPQSTDANRYVLQI
;
A
#
# COMPACT_ATOMS: atom_id res chain seq x y z
N MET A 1 25.79 30.40 17.89
CA MET A 1 25.06 29.14 18.16
C MET A 1 23.95 29.46 19.12
N ASP A 2 22.88 30.07 18.60
CA ASP A 2 21.87 30.70 19.47
C ASP A 2 20.50 30.09 19.20
N TYR A 3 20.33 28.84 19.67
CA TYR A 3 19.03 28.17 19.65
C TYR A 3 18.00 28.77 20.64
N TYR A 4 18.48 29.56 21.62
CA TYR A 4 17.60 30.18 22.61
C TYR A 4 16.85 31.42 22.11
N GLY A 5 17.35 32.07 21.06
CA GLY A 5 16.72 33.24 20.46
C GLY A 5 15.46 32.92 19.67
N LEU A 6 15.44 31.76 19.01
CA LEU A 6 14.30 31.33 18.20
C LEU A 6 13.11 30.85 19.04
N MET A 7 13.39 30.23 20.20
CA MET A 7 12.36 29.74 21.10
C MET A 7 11.61 30.86 21.82
N LEU A 8 12.29 32.01 22.08
CA LEU A 8 11.67 33.18 22.72
C LEU A 8 10.73 33.95 21.78
N HIS A 9 10.97 33.90 20.46
CA HIS A 9 10.10 34.55 19.49
C HIS A 9 8.78 33.80 19.27
N ILE A 10 8.80 32.47 19.35
CA ILE A 10 7.59 31.64 19.18
C ILE A 10 6.66 31.80 20.40
N LEU A 11 7.22 31.95 21.58
CA LEU A 11 6.44 32.14 22.83
C LEU A 11 5.77 33.53 22.93
N ARG A 12 6.31 34.54 22.23
CA ARG A 12 5.74 35.91 22.23
C ARG A 12 4.57 36.08 21.25
N ILE A 13 4.42 35.23 20.25
CA ILE A 13 3.33 35.32 19.26
C ILE A 13 2.03 34.67 19.79
N LEU A 14 2.12 33.82 20.82
CA LEU A 14 0.95 33.10 21.38
C LEU A 14 0.22 33.90 22.49
N ALA A 15 0.68 35.07 22.87
CA ALA A 15 0.16 35.81 24.03
C ALA A 15 -0.71 37.05 23.72
N THR A 16 -1.06 37.30 22.45
CA THR A 16 -1.78 38.53 22.07
C THR A 16 -3.07 38.31 21.29
N PHE A 17 -3.85 37.28 21.59
CA PHE A 17 -5.21 37.20 21.05
C PHE A 17 -6.22 36.75 22.12
N LEU A 18 -6.61 37.66 22.98
CA LEU A 18 -7.89 37.64 23.70
C LEU A 18 -8.43 39.07 23.72
N PRO A 19 -9.58 39.34 23.15
CA PRO A 19 -10.71 39.70 23.96
C PRO A 19 -12.04 39.07 23.51
N GLY A 20 -12.76 38.51 24.45
CA GLY A 20 -14.14 38.69 24.82
C GLY A 20 -15.21 38.88 23.74
N ALA A 21 -15.99 37.83 23.50
CA ALA A 21 -17.40 37.98 23.18
C ALA A 21 -18.19 36.82 23.79
N LEU A 22 -18.92 37.16 24.82
CA LEU A 22 -19.97 36.34 25.39
C LEU A 22 -21.08 36.20 24.34
N VAL A 23 -21.20 35.03 23.72
CA VAL A 23 -22.37 34.71 22.91
C VAL A 23 -23.05 33.50 23.51
N ALA A 24 -24.29 33.73 23.90
CA ALA A 24 -25.19 32.77 24.50
C ALA A 24 -25.28 31.50 23.63
N SER A 25 -24.88 30.37 24.20
CA SER A 25 -25.05 29.05 23.59
C SER A 25 -26.54 28.68 23.61
N ALA A 26 -27.17 28.74 22.45
CA ALA A 26 -28.35 27.94 22.19
C ALA A 26 -27.88 26.50 22.01
N CYS A 27 -28.15 25.64 22.95
CA CYS A 27 -28.04 24.18 22.80
C CYS A 27 -29.01 23.71 21.72
N LEU A 28 -28.55 23.67 20.47
CA LEU A 28 -29.16 22.80 19.48
C LEU A 28 -28.60 21.40 19.74
N ALA A 29 -29.44 20.56 20.33
CA ALA A 29 -29.17 19.13 20.47
C ALA A 29 -28.91 18.56 19.07
N ALA A 30 -27.65 18.27 18.75
CA ALA A 30 -27.31 17.47 17.60
C ALA A 30 -27.96 16.09 17.78
N PRO A 31 -28.70 15.57 16.77
CA PRO A 31 -29.20 14.21 16.86
C PRO A 31 -28.01 13.24 17.00
N PRO A 32 -28.12 12.17 17.80
CA PRO A 32 -27.08 11.18 17.91
C PRO A 32 -26.77 10.65 16.51
N GLN A 33 -25.58 10.95 16.01
CA GLN A 33 -25.07 10.29 14.82
C GLN A 33 -24.78 8.84 15.23
N THR A 34 -25.75 7.97 14.99
CA THR A 34 -25.49 6.55 14.95
C THR A 34 -24.34 6.34 13.98
N PRO A 35 -23.29 5.58 14.36
CA PRO A 35 -22.28 5.19 13.40
C PRO A 35 -23.03 4.46 12.28
N GLN A 36 -23.21 5.11 11.14
CA GLN A 36 -23.65 4.45 9.94
C GLN A 36 -22.55 3.47 9.60
N HIS A 37 -22.64 2.26 10.10
CA HIS A 37 -22.11 1.12 9.40
C HIS A 37 -22.74 1.22 8.01
N GLN A 38 -21.98 1.80 7.07
CA GLN A 38 -22.25 1.59 5.67
C GLN A 38 -22.00 0.09 5.45
N THR A 39 -23.03 -0.67 5.78
CA THR A 39 -23.23 -2.00 5.23
C THR A 39 -23.41 -1.72 3.73
N ALA A 40 -22.30 -1.70 2.98
CA ALA A 40 -22.34 -1.79 1.54
C ALA A 40 -23.26 -2.97 1.25
N ALA A 41 -24.40 -2.67 0.65
CA ALA A 41 -25.39 -3.68 0.28
C ALA A 41 -24.64 -4.80 -0.46
N PRO A 42 -24.90 -6.10 -0.17
CA PRO A 42 -24.19 -7.21 -0.81
C PRO A 42 -24.52 -7.35 -2.30
N GLY A 43 -24.97 -6.31 -2.98
CA GLY A 43 -25.53 -6.36 -4.34
C GLY A 43 -24.75 -5.69 -5.44
N ASP A 44 -23.71 -4.87 -5.14
CA ASP A 44 -23.13 -4.00 -6.18
C ASP A 44 -21.63 -4.21 -6.50
N ARG A 45 -21.01 -5.25 -5.96
CA ARG A 45 -19.72 -5.69 -6.54
C ARG A 45 -20.05 -6.58 -7.73
N PRO A 46 -19.65 -6.20 -8.95
CA PRO A 46 -19.85 -7.08 -10.10
C PRO A 46 -19.25 -8.45 -9.77
N ILE A 47 -20.03 -9.50 -9.95
CA ILE A 47 -19.63 -10.90 -9.70
C ILE A 47 -18.26 -11.19 -10.32
N ALA A 48 -17.94 -10.53 -11.45
CA ALA A 48 -16.65 -10.60 -12.11
C ALA A 48 -15.48 -10.13 -11.24
N SER A 49 -15.61 -9.04 -10.46
CA SER A 49 -14.51 -8.57 -9.59
C SER A 49 -14.29 -9.50 -8.40
N ALA A 50 -15.36 -10.06 -7.83
CA ALA A 50 -15.25 -11.03 -6.73
C ALA A 50 -14.57 -12.33 -7.19
N LEU A 51 -14.85 -12.78 -8.41
CA LEU A 51 -14.19 -13.96 -9.00
C LEU A 51 -12.70 -13.69 -9.32
N LEU A 52 -12.39 -12.48 -9.80
CA LEU A 52 -10.99 -12.08 -10.03
C LEU A 52 -10.21 -12.02 -8.71
N ASP A 53 -10.80 -11.46 -7.66
CA ASP A 53 -10.18 -11.40 -6.33
C ASP A 53 -9.93 -12.81 -5.76
N ALA A 54 -10.89 -13.73 -5.92
CA ALA A 54 -10.75 -15.10 -5.45
C ALA A 54 -9.67 -15.87 -6.24
N THR A 55 -9.61 -15.71 -7.55
CA THR A 55 -8.59 -16.32 -8.41
C THR A 55 -7.20 -15.79 -8.07
N LEU A 56 -7.08 -14.48 -7.90
CA LEU A 56 -5.84 -13.82 -7.52
C LEU A 56 -5.33 -14.35 -6.17
N PHE A 57 -6.22 -14.43 -5.18
CA PHE A 57 -5.90 -14.98 -3.87
C PHE A 57 -5.40 -16.43 -3.96
N TYR A 58 -6.10 -17.27 -4.73
CA TYR A 58 -5.71 -18.66 -4.93
C TYR A 58 -4.33 -18.81 -5.57
N GLU A 59 -4.03 -18.01 -6.58
CA GLU A 59 -2.72 -18.03 -7.27
C GLU A 59 -1.58 -17.60 -6.36
N ILE A 60 -1.79 -16.54 -5.56
CA ILE A 60 -0.79 -16.08 -4.60
C ILE A 60 -0.54 -17.18 -3.56
N LEU A 61 -1.61 -17.75 -3.01
CA LEU A 61 -1.50 -18.81 -2.01
C LEU A 61 -0.78 -20.03 -2.56
N LEU A 62 -1.17 -20.48 -3.76
CA LEU A 62 -0.53 -21.61 -4.43
C LEU A 62 0.95 -21.31 -4.71
N GLY A 63 1.27 -20.11 -5.20
CA GLY A 63 2.64 -19.68 -5.46
C GLY A 63 3.51 -19.73 -4.20
N GLU A 64 2.99 -19.29 -3.05
CA GLU A 64 3.71 -19.35 -1.77
C GLU A 64 3.90 -20.79 -1.28
N ILE A 65 2.90 -21.66 -1.43
CA ILE A 65 2.99 -23.06 -1.03
C ILE A 65 4.06 -23.78 -1.86
N VAL A 66 3.96 -23.68 -3.18
CA VAL A 66 4.87 -24.35 -4.13
C VAL A 66 6.32 -23.88 -3.95
N THR A 67 6.52 -22.58 -3.68
CA THR A 67 7.84 -22.04 -3.36
C THR A 67 8.43 -22.70 -2.10
N ARG A 68 7.62 -22.92 -1.07
CA ARG A 68 8.06 -23.57 0.18
C ARG A 68 8.30 -25.08 0.02
N GLU A 69 7.61 -25.71 -0.91
CA GLU A 69 7.79 -27.14 -1.25
C GLU A 69 9.07 -27.39 -2.06
N GLY A 70 9.77 -26.33 -2.48
CA GLY A 70 11.05 -26.44 -3.17
C GLY A 70 10.99 -26.25 -4.67
N ASP A 71 9.88 -25.78 -5.21
CA ASP A 71 9.75 -25.35 -6.61
C ASP A 71 9.56 -23.82 -6.72
N PRO A 72 10.64 -23.04 -6.50
CA PRO A 72 10.57 -21.60 -6.60
C PRO A 72 10.30 -21.10 -8.03
N GLY A 73 10.57 -21.90 -9.06
CA GLY A 73 10.31 -21.54 -10.44
C GLY A 73 8.82 -21.40 -10.74
N THR A 74 8.04 -22.40 -10.35
CA THR A 74 6.57 -22.37 -10.45
C THR A 74 5.98 -21.31 -9.54
N GLY A 75 6.49 -21.19 -8.28
CA GLY A 75 6.05 -20.16 -7.34
C GLY A 75 6.26 -18.76 -7.89
N TYR A 76 7.44 -18.48 -8.45
CA TYR A 76 7.75 -17.23 -9.13
C TYR A 76 6.75 -16.91 -10.25
N ALA A 77 6.47 -17.87 -11.13
CA ALA A 77 5.58 -17.66 -12.26
C ALA A 77 4.16 -17.29 -11.82
N LEU A 78 3.62 -17.99 -10.82
CA LEU A 78 2.28 -17.72 -10.27
C LEU A 78 2.19 -16.32 -9.61
N VAL A 79 3.17 -15.98 -8.78
CA VAL A 79 3.18 -14.67 -8.10
C VAL A 79 3.39 -13.52 -9.09
N LEU A 80 4.26 -13.69 -10.10
CA LEU A 80 4.47 -12.68 -11.12
C LEU A 80 3.22 -12.45 -11.98
N GLU A 81 2.49 -13.52 -12.32
CA GLU A 81 1.23 -13.41 -13.07
C GLU A 81 0.16 -12.70 -12.25
N ALA A 82 0.05 -13.03 -10.97
CA ALA A 82 -0.80 -12.32 -10.02
C ALA A 82 -0.44 -10.83 -9.95
N ALA A 83 0.86 -10.50 -9.89
CA ALA A 83 1.36 -9.13 -9.88
C ALA A 83 0.95 -8.34 -11.14
N ARG A 84 1.10 -8.96 -12.32
CA ARG A 84 0.72 -8.32 -13.59
C ARG A 84 -0.76 -8.03 -13.70
N ARG A 85 -1.61 -8.91 -13.18
CA ARG A 85 -3.07 -8.72 -13.22
C ARG A 85 -3.56 -7.69 -12.21
N SER A 86 -2.95 -7.65 -11.03
CA SER A 86 -3.35 -6.73 -9.97
C SER A 86 -2.67 -5.36 -10.06
N ASN A 87 -1.53 -5.24 -10.76
CA ASN A 87 -0.61 -4.12 -10.71
C ASN A 87 -0.15 -3.76 -9.28
N ASP A 88 -0.11 -4.75 -8.38
CA ASP A 88 0.33 -4.54 -7.00
C ASP A 88 1.86 -4.64 -6.91
N GLU A 89 2.50 -3.55 -6.48
CA GLU A 89 3.95 -3.46 -6.33
C GLU A 89 4.51 -4.53 -5.39
N ARG A 90 3.77 -4.88 -4.35
CA ARG A 90 4.21 -5.88 -3.36
C ARG A 90 4.34 -7.27 -3.96
N LEU A 91 3.47 -7.59 -4.93
CA LEU A 91 3.54 -8.87 -5.63
C LEU A 91 4.71 -8.90 -6.62
N PHE A 92 5.00 -7.81 -7.31
CA PHE A 92 6.21 -7.71 -8.13
C PHE A 92 7.47 -7.85 -7.28
N GLN A 93 7.53 -7.16 -6.15
CA GLN A 93 8.63 -7.30 -5.19
C GLN A 93 8.76 -8.75 -4.74
N ARG A 94 7.65 -9.38 -4.34
CA ARG A 94 7.66 -10.78 -3.89
C ARG A 94 8.16 -11.75 -4.96
N ALA A 95 7.70 -11.60 -6.21
CA ALA A 95 8.20 -12.40 -7.34
C ALA A 95 9.72 -12.22 -7.54
N THR A 96 10.21 -10.98 -7.46
CA THR A 96 11.64 -10.68 -7.57
C THR A 96 12.42 -11.35 -6.43
N ASP A 97 11.92 -11.30 -5.20
CA ASP A 97 12.56 -11.91 -4.03
C ASP A 97 12.61 -13.44 -4.13
N ILE A 98 11.55 -14.08 -4.62
CA ILE A 98 11.54 -15.54 -4.87
C ILE A 98 12.65 -15.91 -5.87
N ALA A 99 12.77 -15.17 -6.97
CA ALA A 99 13.79 -15.42 -7.98
C ALA A 99 15.20 -15.19 -7.44
N LEU A 100 15.43 -14.15 -6.63
CA LEU A 100 16.71 -13.87 -5.98
C LEU A 100 17.09 -14.98 -4.99
N GLN A 101 16.15 -15.45 -4.17
CA GLN A 101 16.36 -16.56 -3.24
C GLN A 101 16.71 -17.86 -3.97
N ALA A 102 16.11 -18.09 -5.13
CA ALA A 102 16.41 -19.20 -6.02
C ALA A 102 17.72 -19.03 -6.81
N ARG A 103 18.41 -17.89 -6.67
CA ARG A 103 19.60 -17.52 -7.45
C ARG A 103 19.34 -17.48 -8.97
N ALA A 104 18.11 -17.23 -9.38
CA ALA A 104 17.68 -17.10 -10.76
C ALA A 104 17.74 -15.63 -11.20
N GLY A 105 18.95 -15.11 -11.41
CA GLY A 105 19.18 -13.69 -11.70
C GLY A 105 18.40 -13.17 -12.91
N ASP A 106 18.30 -13.95 -14.00
CA ASP A 106 17.53 -13.55 -15.18
C ASP A 106 16.04 -13.38 -14.88
N GLN A 107 15.46 -14.28 -14.08
CA GLN A 107 14.07 -14.18 -13.64
C GLN A 107 13.86 -12.98 -12.69
N ALA A 108 14.80 -12.76 -11.79
CA ALA A 108 14.74 -11.61 -10.88
C ALA A 108 14.78 -10.29 -11.65
N LEU A 109 15.67 -10.18 -12.64
CA LEU A 109 15.75 -9.00 -13.49
C LEU A 109 14.46 -8.82 -14.32
N ALA A 110 13.91 -9.90 -14.88
CA ALA A 110 12.66 -9.86 -15.65
C ALA A 110 11.47 -9.38 -14.78
N ALA A 111 11.36 -9.85 -13.52
CA ALA A 111 10.34 -9.38 -12.58
C ALA A 111 10.51 -7.91 -12.22
N ALA A 112 11.75 -7.48 -11.91
CA ALA A 112 12.04 -6.09 -11.58
C ALA A 112 11.77 -5.13 -12.75
N GLN A 113 12.06 -5.56 -13.98
CA GLN A 113 11.72 -4.81 -15.19
C GLN A 113 10.21 -4.71 -15.42
N ALA A 114 9.48 -5.81 -15.21
CA ALA A 114 8.01 -5.81 -15.28
C ALA A 114 7.41 -4.87 -14.23
N TRP A 115 7.96 -4.88 -13.00
CA TRP A 115 7.58 -3.95 -11.94
C TRP A 115 7.78 -2.49 -12.38
N LYS A 116 8.98 -2.17 -12.90
CA LYS A 116 9.28 -0.82 -13.39
C LYS A 116 8.35 -0.37 -14.51
N GLN A 117 7.94 -1.29 -15.39
CA GLN A 117 6.98 -0.98 -16.47
C GLN A 117 5.58 -0.72 -15.93
N ALA A 118 5.14 -1.50 -14.93
CA ALA A 118 3.83 -1.35 -14.30
C ALA A 118 3.74 -0.07 -13.46
N THR A 119 4.82 0.27 -12.74
CA THR A 119 4.90 1.44 -11.86
C THR A 119 6.19 2.25 -12.10
N PRO A 120 6.23 3.08 -13.17
CA PRO A 120 7.44 3.80 -13.57
C PRO A 120 7.99 4.78 -12.52
N GLN A 121 7.13 5.22 -11.60
CA GLN A 121 7.50 6.16 -10.52
C GLN A 121 8.04 5.45 -9.27
N SER A 122 8.02 4.13 -9.24
CA SER A 122 8.50 3.37 -8.09
C SER A 122 10.02 3.46 -7.96
N THR A 123 10.47 4.05 -6.86
CA THR A 123 11.90 4.13 -6.50
C THR A 123 12.45 2.74 -6.22
N ASP A 124 11.65 1.88 -5.61
CA ASP A 124 12.06 0.51 -5.27
C ASP A 124 12.27 -0.34 -6.52
N ALA A 125 11.35 -0.28 -7.50
CA ALA A 125 11.53 -0.96 -8.78
C ALA A 125 12.82 -0.56 -9.48
N ASN A 126 13.12 0.74 -9.50
CA ASN A 126 14.38 1.24 -10.09
C ASN A 126 15.61 0.72 -9.33
N ARG A 127 15.55 0.69 -8.00
CA ARG A 127 16.62 0.17 -7.16
C ARG A 127 16.87 -1.32 -7.44
N TYR A 128 15.85 -2.14 -7.50
CA TYR A 128 15.99 -3.57 -7.79
C TYR A 128 16.63 -3.81 -9.15
N VAL A 129 16.19 -3.12 -10.19
CA VAL A 129 16.79 -3.24 -11.54
C VAL A 129 18.28 -2.87 -11.57
N LEU A 130 18.73 -1.95 -10.70
CA LEU A 130 20.13 -1.54 -10.64
C LEU A 130 20.99 -2.44 -9.75
N GLN A 131 20.40 -3.23 -8.87
CA GLN A 131 21.11 -4.09 -7.92
C GLN A 131 21.29 -5.53 -8.41
N ILE A 132 20.48 -5.97 -9.36
CA ILE A 132 20.54 -7.30 -9.97
C ILE A 132 21.50 -7.31 -11.14
#